data_361d2e2c3b47593d930b4f9dbd110549
#
_entry.id   361d2e2c3b47593d930b4f9dbd110549
#
_cell.length_a   1.000
_cell.length_b   1.000
_cell.length_c   1.000
_cell.angle_alpha   90.00
_cell.angle_beta   90.00
_cell.angle_gamma   90.00
#
_symmetry.space_group_name_H-M   'P 1'
#
loop_
_entity.id
_entity.type
_entity.pdbx_description
1 polymer ?
#
loop_
_entity_poly.entity_id
_entity_poly.type
_entity_poly.pdbx_seq_one_letter_code
_entity_poly.pdbx_strand_id
1 'polypeptide(L)'
;MKKYLIIFLNLFLVTLLFAEEDVTDWTNYSSKWFFSEIKSAESSNSEFNKKDYLLINDNNTFEYIISKKNLFAKGTYSWNLAETSLIFNYSLPTDTTREYIIDYNEDKLILSENNVNFIFSKNPIITKSKSTLTNKLFRGLVGLISLILIAFMFSRNKKNINWNLVFKGLLIQLLLAILILKVPFIQNIFEWISSIFVTVLQFSKEGALFLFGETLVNSNEFGAIFAFQILPTILFFSALTSLLFYLGILQKIVYVFAYAMRKTLNLSGAESLSAAGNIFLGQTESPLLVKPYIEKMTMSELLCLMSGGMATIAGGVLAAYIGFLGGSDPEQQLFFAKHLLTASVMSAPAAVVLSKILLPETEEINEDMTISNEKLGCNSFEAISIGTAQGIRLAINVGAMILVFIAFISMVNYFLNNFIGDSTNLNSTIASFTDGKYDGLTLQFLLGYLLAPLTWLMGVCKEDMILVGQLLGEKTILNEFVAYISLSELKESGQFFQEKSIIISTYILCGFANFLSIGIQIGGIGSLAPSRTGDLSKLGVLALIAGTLASLLTAVIVGAIL
;
A
#
# COMPACT_ATOMS: atom_id res chain seq x y z
N MET A 1 -18.71 -21.35 -8.37
CA MET A 1 -19.18 -21.20 -9.73
C MET A 1 -18.09 -21.48 -10.76
N LYS A 2 -16.87 -20.90 -10.68
CA LYS A 2 -15.76 -21.24 -11.57
C LYS A 2 -15.61 -22.77 -11.69
N LYS A 3 -15.67 -23.47 -10.56
CA LYS A 3 -15.65 -24.93 -10.51
C LYS A 3 -16.87 -25.58 -11.18
N TYR A 4 -18.09 -25.09 -10.95
CA TYR A 4 -19.31 -25.71 -11.51
C TYR A 4 -19.51 -25.37 -12.97
N LEU A 5 -19.17 -24.15 -13.38
CA LEU A 5 -19.21 -23.77 -14.77
C LEU A 5 -18.11 -24.45 -15.58
N ILE A 6 -16.90 -24.58 -15.01
CA ILE A 6 -15.79 -25.35 -15.61
C ILE A 6 -16.11 -26.84 -15.63
N ILE A 7 -16.75 -27.41 -14.59
CA ILE A 7 -17.20 -28.81 -14.65
C ILE A 7 -18.29 -28.98 -15.69
N PHE A 8 -19.23 -28.05 -15.75
CA PHE A 8 -20.31 -28.15 -16.71
C PHE A 8 -19.79 -28.04 -18.14
N LEU A 9 -18.88 -27.11 -18.43
CA LEU A 9 -18.19 -27.03 -19.72
C LEU A 9 -17.27 -28.24 -19.96
N ASN A 10 -16.57 -28.75 -18.95
CA ASN A 10 -15.75 -29.97 -19.06
C ASN A 10 -16.60 -31.25 -19.14
N LEU A 11 -17.74 -31.34 -18.47
CA LEU A 11 -18.69 -32.44 -18.67
C LEU A 11 -19.28 -32.44 -20.09
N PHE A 12 -19.54 -31.26 -20.66
CA PHE A 12 -19.96 -31.09 -22.05
C PHE A 12 -18.83 -31.44 -23.04
N LEU A 13 -17.56 -31.08 -22.72
CA LEU A 13 -16.38 -31.50 -23.49
C LEU A 13 -16.05 -32.97 -23.32
N VAL A 14 -16.27 -33.54 -22.13
CA VAL A 14 -16.01 -34.96 -21.82
C VAL A 14 -17.07 -35.91 -22.38
N THR A 15 -18.29 -35.45 -22.55
CA THR A 15 -19.27 -36.20 -23.35
C THR A 15 -18.93 -36.23 -24.84
N LEU A 16 -18.03 -35.35 -25.30
CA LEU A 16 -17.49 -35.35 -26.69
C LEU A 16 -16.13 -36.09 -26.80
N LEU A 17 -15.44 -36.33 -25.70
CA LEU A 17 -14.14 -37.04 -25.65
C LEU A 17 -14.21 -38.09 -24.54
N PHE A 18 -14.49 -39.33 -24.86
CA PHE A 18 -14.38 -40.47 -23.98
C PHE A 18 -13.03 -40.47 -23.23
N ALA A 19 -13.00 -39.96 -21.99
CA ALA A 19 -11.91 -40.14 -21.05
C ALA A 19 -12.47 -40.05 -19.62
N GLU A 20 -12.41 -41.19 -18.92
CA GLU A 20 -12.53 -41.27 -17.46
C GLU A 20 -11.39 -40.52 -16.80
N GLU A 21 -11.70 -39.57 -15.86
CA GLU A 21 -10.81 -39.27 -14.75
C GLU A 21 -11.49 -38.46 -13.63
N ASP A 22 -11.27 -38.89 -12.43
CA ASP A 22 -11.50 -38.40 -11.07
C ASP A 22 -12.53 -37.26 -10.81
N VAL A 23 -13.62 -37.69 -10.16
CA VAL A 23 -14.64 -36.83 -9.57
C VAL A 23 -14.08 -36.20 -8.28
N THR A 24 -13.66 -34.96 -8.35
CA THR A 24 -13.37 -34.14 -7.16
C THR A 24 -14.65 -33.52 -6.58
N ASP A 25 -14.76 -33.54 -5.25
CA ASP A 25 -15.92 -33.15 -4.46
C ASP A 25 -16.17 -31.61 -4.54
N TRP A 26 -17.34 -31.22 -5.08
CA TRP A 26 -17.65 -29.86 -5.50
C TRP A 26 -18.74 -29.17 -4.68
N THR A 27 -19.01 -29.65 -3.46
CA THR A 27 -20.22 -29.34 -2.69
C THR A 27 -20.23 -28.01 -1.91
N ASN A 28 -19.27 -27.10 -2.03
CA ASN A 28 -19.19 -25.93 -1.13
C ASN A 28 -18.82 -24.58 -1.78
N TYR A 29 -19.40 -24.19 -2.94
CA TYR A 29 -19.11 -22.86 -3.50
C TYR A 29 -20.33 -22.08 -3.99
N SER A 30 -20.77 -21.11 -3.20
CA SER A 30 -21.59 -19.99 -3.69
C SER A 30 -20.70 -18.98 -4.40
N SER A 31 -21.06 -18.53 -5.61
CA SER A 31 -20.28 -17.58 -6.38
C SER A 31 -21.02 -16.30 -6.63
N LYS A 32 -20.38 -15.18 -6.26
CA LYS A 32 -20.89 -13.84 -6.43
C LYS A 32 -20.23 -13.17 -7.62
N TRP A 33 -21.06 -12.66 -8.55
CA TRP A 33 -20.65 -11.97 -9.76
C TRP A 33 -21.14 -10.52 -9.73
N PHE A 34 -20.25 -9.56 -9.96
CA PHE A 34 -20.59 -8.14 -9.91
C PHE A 34 -20.95 -7.64 -11.31
N PHE A 35 -22.06 -6.89 -11.42
CA PHE A 35 -22.42 -6.26 -12.69
C PHE A 35 -21.33 -5.31 -13.14
N SER A 36 -20.84 -5.50 -14.38
CA SER A 36 -19.84 -4.65 -15.01
C SER A 36 -20.47 -3.71 -16.02
N GLU A 37 -21.28 -4.24 -16.93
CA GLU A 37 -21.88 -3.47 -18.01
C GLU A 37 -23.18 -4.17 -18.46
N ILE A 38 -24.18 -3.39 -18.88
CA ILE A 38 -25.30 -3.90 -19.68
C ILE A 38 -25.19 -3.22 -21.04
N LYS A 39 -24.96 -3.99 -22.08
CA LYS A 39 -24.73 -3.50 -23.44
C LYS A 39 -25.84 -4.00 -24.38
N SER A 40 -26.49 -3.06 -25.07
CA SER A 40 -27.44 -3.34 -26.16
C SER A 40 -26.95 -2.69 -27.45
N ALA A 41 -27.59 -2.96 -28.57
CA ALA A 41 -27.24 -2.36 -29.87
C ALA A 41 -27.30 -0.82 -29.86
N GLU A 42 -28.15 -0.23 -29.02
CA GLU A 42 -28.41 1.21 -28.99
C GLU A 42 -27.84 1.92 -27.75
N SER A 43 -27.44 1.21 -26.71
CA SER A 43 -26.99 1.80 -25.45
C SER A 43 -26.05 0.89 -24.66
N SER A 44 -25.15 1.50 -23.92
CA SER A 44 -24.31 0.85 -22.93
C SER A 44 -24.48 1.52 -21.58
N ASN A 45 -24.70 0.74 -20.52
CA ASN A 45 -24.77 1.23 -19.16
C ASN A 45 -23.71 0.51 -18.31
N SER A 46 -22.71 1.26 -17.86
CA SER A 46 -21.61 0.78 -17.00
C SER A 46 -21.64 1.41 -15.60
N GLU A 47 -22.75 2.05 -15.21
CA GLU A 47 -22.89 2.70 -13.89
C GLU A 47 -23.34 1.73 -12.80
N PHE A 48 -22.57 0.68 -12.56
CA PHE A 48 -22.76 -0.28 -11.48
C PHE A 48 -21.79 -0.05 -10.32
N ASN A 49 -22.09 -0.64 -9.17
CA ASN A 49 -21.25 -0.60 -7.97
C ASN A 49 -21.18 -1.98 -7.31
N LYS A 50 -20.36 -2.16 -6.28
CA LYS A 50 -20.19 -3.45 -5.61
C LYS A 50 -21.46 -4.02 -4.90
N LYS A 51 -22.54 -3.22 -4.80
CA LYS A 51 -23.83 -3.69 -4.30
C LYS A 51 -24.71 -4.27 -5.41
N ASP A 52 -24.27 -4.12 -6.67
CA ASP A 52 -24.95 -4.62 -7.84
C ASP A 52 -24.30 -5.96 -8.24
N TYR A 53 -24.95 -7.06 -7.90
CA TYR A 53 -24.39 -8.40 -8.07
C TYR A 53 -25.45 -9.44 -8.49
N LEU A 54 -24.97 -10.52 -9.08
CA LEU A 54 -25.65 -11.79 -9.30
C LEU A 54 -24.97 -12.84 -8.40
N LEU A 55 -25.75 -13.45 -7.52
CA LEU A 55 -25.34 -14.59 -6.71
C LEU A 55 -25.98 -15.85 -7.30
N ILE A 56 -25.16 -16.85 -7.58
CA ILE A 56 -25.61 -18.18 -8.02
C ILE A 56 -25.18 -19.17 -6.95
N ASN A 57 -26.14 -19.86 -6.35
CA ASN A 57 -25.97 -20.79 -5.26
C ASN A 57 -25.91 -22.24 -5.75
N ASP A 58 -25.26 -23.10 -4.99
CA ASP A 58 -25.11 -24.55 -5.30
C ASP A 58 -26.43 -25.32 -5.26
N ASN A 59 -27.43 -24.78 -4.57
CA ASN A 59 -28.78 -25.37 -4.46
C ASN A 59 -29.70 -25.00 -5.64
N ASN A 60 -29.13 -24.62 -6.79
CA ASN A 60 -29.84 -24.18 -8.01
C ASN A 60 -30.72 -22.94 -7.81
N THR A 61 -30.41 -22.08 -6.83
CA THR A 61 -31.07 -20.79 -6.64
C THR A 61 -30.16 -19.66 -7.07
N PHE A 62 -30.78 -18.55 -7.51
CA PHE A 62 -30.06 -17.32 -7.80
C PHE A 62 -30.75 -16.13 -7.16
N GLU A 63 -29.97 -15.08 -6.93
CA GLU A 63 -30.46 -13.74 -6.63
C GLU A 63 -29.62 -12.69 -7.32
N TYR A 64 -30.20 -11.59 -7.74
CA TYR A 64 -29.41 -10.42 -8.15
C TYR A 64 -30.02 -9.12 -7.66
N ILE A 65 -29.16 -8.13 -7.47
CA ILE A 65 -29.49 -6.81 -6.98
C ILE A 65 -28.93 -5.77 -7.95
N ILE A 66 -29.74 -4.77 -8.31
CA ILE A 66 -29.32 -3.53 -8.95
C ILE A 66 -29.81 -2.38 -8.07
N SER A 67 -28.92 -1.90 -7.19
CA SER A 67 -29.25 -0.97 -6.10
C SER A 67 -29.79 0.38 -6.59
N LYS A 68 -29.24 0.94 -7.67
CA LYS A 68 -29.74 2.21 -8.24
C LYS A 68 -31.17 2.14 -8.76
N LYS A 69 -31.62 0.97 -9.18
CA LYS A 69 -32.97 0.75 -9.72
C LYS A 69 -33.93 0.17 -8.68
N ASN A 70 -33.47 -0.02 -7.43
CA ASN A 70 -34.20 -0.77 -6.39
C ASN A 70 -34.74 -2.11 -6.92
N LEU A 71 -33.97 -2.75 -7.81
CA LEU A 71 -34.36 -4.00 -8.42
C LEU A 71 -33.71 -5.15 -7.67
N PHE A 72 -34.57 -6.02 -7.13
CA PHE A 72 -34.17 -7.28 -6.53
C PHE A 72 -34.91 -8.41 -7.26
N ALA A 73 -34.17 -9.42 -7.69
CA ALA A 73 -34.76 -10.61 -8.30
C ALA A 73 -34.14 -11.87 -7.70
N LYS A 74 -34.96 -12.89 -7.56
CA LYS A 74 -34.54 -14.20 -7.11
C LYS A 74 -35.39 -15.30 -7.76
N GLY A 75 -34.84 -16.51 -7.75
CA GLY A 75 -35.53 -17.67 -8.32
C GLY A 75 -34.65 -18.91 -8.32
N THR A 76 -35.00 -19.85 -9.19
CA THR A 76 -34.22 -21.05 -9.45
C THR A 76 -33.63 -21.01 -10.85
N TYR A 77 -32.54 -21.73 -11.07
CA TYR A 77 -31.94 -21.85 -12.38
C TYR A 77 -31.76 -23.33 -12.79
N SER A 78 -31.76 -23.55 -14.08
CA SER A 78 -31.48 -24.85 -14.70
C SER A 78 -30.62 -24.67 -15.95
N TRP A 79 -29.90 -25.72 -16.33
CA TRP A 79 -29.06 -25.71 -17.48
C TRP A 79 -29.75 -26.38 -18.69
N ASN A 80 -29.70 -25.73 -19.83
CA ASN A 80 -30.03 -26.36 -21.12
C ASN A 80 -28.73 -26.76 -21.81
N LEU A 81 -28.41 -28.05 -21.71
CA LEU A 81 -27.17 -28.63 -22.23
C LEU A 81 -27.08 -28.64 -23.76
N ALA A 82 -28.23 -28.64 -24.41
CA ALA A 82 -28.30 -28.69 -25.90
C ALA A 82 -27.95 -27.35 -26.56
N GLU A 83 -28.21 -26.22 -25.86
CA GLU A 83 -28.07 -24.88 -26.42
C GLU A 83 -27.02 -24.00 -25.68
N THR A 84 -26.26 -24.58 -24.73
CA THR A 84 -25.30 -23.83 -23.90
C THR A 84 -25.92 -22.61 -23.25
N SER A 85 -27.13 -22.77 -22.72
CA SER A 85 -27.90 -21.69 -22.13
C SER A 85 -28.26 -21.96 -20.66
N LEU A 86 -28.50 -20.88 -19.93
CA LEU A 86 -28.92 -20.87 -18.54
C LEU A 86 -30.35 -20.35 -18.45
N ILE A 87 -31.25 -21.18 -17.93
CA ILE A 87 -32.64 -20.83 -17.76
C ILE A 87 -32.86 -20.36 -16.34
N PHE A 88 -33.28 -19.11 -16.18
CA PHE A 88 -33.66 -18.51 -14.90
C PHE A 88 -35.19 -18.51 -14.75
N ASN A 89 -35.67 -19.21 -13.73
CA ASN A 89 -37.07 -19.20 -13.32
C ASN A 89 -37.24 -18.22 -12.15
N TYR A 90 -37.71 -17.02 -12.46
CA TYR A 90 -37.89 -15.95 -11.47
C TYR A 90 -39.12 -16.23 -10.59
N SER A 91 -38.93 -16.07 -9.28
CA SER A 91 -40.03 -16.01 -8.30
C SER A 91 -40.30 -14.58 -7.81
N LEU A 92 -39.34 -13.66 -8.03
CA LEU A 92 -39.45 -12.23 -7.76
C LEU A 92 -38.70 -11.46 -8.85
N PRO A 93 -39.17 -10.26 -9.28
CA PRO A 93 -40.39 -9.55 -8.83
C PRO A 93 -41.67 -10.11 -9.42
N THR A 94 -41.60 -10.90 -10.45
CA THR A 94 -42.74 -11.57 -11.13
C THR A 94 -42.34 -12.96 -11.57
N ASP A 95 -43.28 -13.90 -11.54
CA ASP A 95 -43.03 -15.26 -12.03
C ASP A 95 -42.86 -15.24 -13.55
N THR A 96 -41.62 -15.41 -13.98
CA THR A 96 -41.21 -15.43 -15.40
C THR A 96 -40.03 -16.36 -15.61
N THR A 97 -39.92 -16.91 -16.80
CA THR A 97 -38.78 -17.71 -17.20
C THR A 97 -38.03 -16.98 -18.30
N ARG A 98 -36.72 -16.91 -18.18
CA ARG A 98 -35.82 -16.31 -19.19
C ARG A 98 -34.64 -17.23 -19.45
N GLU A 99 -34.22 -17.29 -20.68
CA GLU A 99 -33.10 -18.08 -21.15
C GLU A 99 -31.98 -17.15 -21.61
N TYR A 100 -30.78 -17.43 -21.13
CA TYR A 100 -29.59 -16.64 -21.40
C TYR A 100 -28.53 -17.53 -22.05
N ILE A 101 -28.01 -17.12 -23.21
CA ILE A 101 -26.80 -17.72 -23.78
C ILE A 101 -25.62 -17.29 -22.94
N ILE A 102 -24.73 -18.23 -22.61
CA ILE A 102 -23.57 -18.00 -21.74
C ILE A 102 -22.30 -17.94 -22.56
N ASP A 103 -21.52 -16.89 -22.32
CA ASP A 103 -20.10 -16.81 -22.66
C ASP A 103 -19.31 -16.55 -21.38
N TYR A 104 -18.28 -17.34 -21.16
CA TYR A 104 -17.53 -17.34 -19.89
C TYR A 104 -16.03 -17.46 -20.12
N ASN A 105 -15.27 -16.60 -19.45
CA ASN A 105 -13.84 -16.75 -19.24
C ASN A 105 -13.50 -16.58 -17.74
N GLU A 106 -12.24 -16.81 -17.35
CA GLU A 106 -11.82 -16.85 -15.94
C GLU A 106 -12.27 -15.68 -15.06
N ASP A 107 -12.44 -14.48 -15.63
CA ASP A 107 -12.74 -13.24 -14.90
C ASP A 107 -14.08 -12.61 -15.28
N LYS A 108 -14.73 -13.08 -16.37
CA LYS A 108 -15.98 -12.49 -16.88
C LYS A 108 -17.03 -13.55 -17.16
N LEU A 109 -18.26 -13.22 -16.79
CA LEU A 109 -19.47 -13.96 -17.17
C LEU A 109 -20.33 -13.03 -18.01
N ILE A 110 -20.73 -13.47 -19.19
CA ILE A 110 -21.65 -12.75 -20.08
C ILE A 110 -22.91 -13.58 -20.22
N LEU A 111 -24.04 -13.00 -19.87
CA LEU A 111 -25.37 -13.56 -20.09
C LEU A 111 -26.05 -12.74 -21.18
N SER A 112 -26.40 -13.37 -22.29
CA SER A 112 -26.97 -12.71 -23.47
C SER A 112 -28.42 -13.11 -23.65
N GLU A 113 -29.31 -12.11 -23.78
CA GLU A 113 -30.74 -12.28 -24.10
C GLU A 113 -31.19 -11.17 -25.05
N ASN A 114 -31.83 -11.51 -26.16
CA ASN A 114 -32.45 -10.56 -27.09
C ASN A 114 -31.53 -9.41 -27.54
N ASN A 115 -30.29 -9.70 -27.92
CA ASN A 115 -29.25 -8.70 -28.27
C ASN A 115 -28.83 -7.77 -27.10
N VAL A 116 -29.13 -8.13 -25.87
CA VAL A 116 -28.64 -7.46 -24.68
C VAL A 116 -27.65 -8.36 -23.96
N ASN A 117 -26.45 -7.86 -23.72
CA ASN A 117 -25.41 -8.57 -23.00
C ASN A 117 -25.30 -8.01 -21.58
N PHE A 118 -25.51 -8.86 -20.59
CA PHE A 118 -25.28 -8.60 -19.18
C PHE A 118 -23.87 -9.10 -18.87
N ILE A 119 -22.95 -8.18 -18.65
CA ILE A 119 -21.54 -8.48 -18.43
C ILE A 119 -21.24 -8.37 -16.94
N PHE A 120 -20.69 -9.43 -16.39
CA PHE A 120 -20.32 -9.51 -14.99
C PHE A 120 -18.80 -9.73 -14.86
N SER A 121 -18.24 -9.26 -13.77
CA SER A 121 -16.85 -9.47 -13.36
C SER A 121 -16.83 -10.26 -12.07
N LYS A 122 -15.81 -11.12 -11.89
CA LYS A 122 -15.59 -11.85 -10.65
C LYS A 122 -15.20 -10.92 -9.51
N ASN A 123 -14.48 -9.84 -9.84
CA ASN A 123 -14.07 -8.83 -8.88
C ASN A 123 -15.08 -7.65 -8.89
N PRO A 124 -15.40 -7.06 -7.73
CA PRO A 124 -16.27 -5.89 -7.67
C PRO A 124 -15.65 -4.73 -8.45
N ILE A 125 -16.50 -3.98 -9.17
CA ILE A 125 -16.06 -2.80 -9.90
C ILE A 125 -15.60 -1.75 -8.91
N ILE A 126 -14.33 -1.39 -9.01
CA ILE A 126 -13.75 -0.27 -8.28
C ILE A 126 -14.19 1.02 -8.98
N THR A 127 -15.05 1.79 -8.35
CA THR A 127 -15.60 3.01 -8.95
C THR A 127 -14.54 4.12 -9.04
N LYS A 128 -14.50 4.81 -10.19
CA LYS A 128 -13.72 6.05 -10.30
C LYS A 128 -14.40 7.17 -9.50
N SER A 129 -13.60 7.97 -8.79
CA SER A 129 -14.10 9.08 -7.97
C SER A 129 -14.85 10.11 -8.83
N LYS A 130 -16.15 10.31 -8.58
CA LYS A 130 -16.99 11.33 -9.26
C LYS A 130 -16.96 12.70 -8.55
N SER A 131 -16.07 12.95 -7.58
CA SER A 131 -16.03 14.22 -6.86
C SER A 131 -15.54 15.36 -7.77
N THR A 132 -16.19 16.52 -7.68
CA THR A 132 -15.79 17.73 -8.42
C THR A 132 -14.40 18.19 -7.98
N LEU A 133 -13.65 18.79 -8.91
CA LEU A 133 -12.28 19.30 -8.64
C LEU A 133 -12.27 20.26 -7.45
N THR A 134 -13.28 21.14 -7.35
CA THR A 134 -13.43 22.09 -6.24
C THR A 134 -13.53 21.40 -4.88
N ASN A 135 -14.31 20.32 -4.78
CA ASN A 135 -14.46 19.56 -3.54
C ASN A 135 -13.17 18.82 -3.16
N LYS A 136 -12.43 18.29 -4.15
CA LYS A 136 -11.13 17.65 -3.92
C LYS A 136 -10.11 18.63 -3.37
N LEU A 137 -9.99 19.80 -4.00
CA LEU A 137 -9.05 20.86 -3.59
C LEU A 137 -9.42 21.45 -2.23
N PHE A 138 -10.70 21.73 -1.98
CA PHE A 138 -11.16 22.23 -0.67
C PHE A 138 -10.84 21.23 0.45
N ARG A 139 -11.15 19.97 0.25
CA ARG A 139 -10.87 18.92 1.22
C ARG A 139 -9.37 18.72 1.43
N GLY A 140 -8.57 18.76 0.37
CA GLY A 140 -7.11 18.72 0.46
C GLY A 140 -6.54 19.89 1.25
N LEU A 141 -7.07 21.11 1.04
CA LEU A 141 -6.68 22.31 1.80
C LEU A 141 -7.00 22.15 3.30
N VAL A 142 -8.22 21.69 3.63
CA VAL A 142 -8.62 21.42 5.02
C VAL A 142 -7.71 20.36 5.63
N GLY A 143 -7.40 19.27 4.92
CA GLY A 143 -6.50 18.22 5.37
C GLY A 143 -5.08 18.75 5.64
N LEU A 144 -4.54 19.54 4.72
CA LEU A 144 -3.22 20.17 4.87
C LEU A 144 -3.16 21.09 6.10
N ILE A 145 -4.15 21.97 6.27
CA ILE A 145 -4.23 22.87 7.43
C ILE A 145 -4.34 22.06 8.73
N SER A 146 -5.17 21.02 8.74
CA SER A 146 -5.35 20.16 9.91
C SER A 146 -4.04 19.48 10.34
N LEU A 147 -3.27 18.93 9.38
CA LEU A 147 -1.98 18.28 9.70
C LEU A 147 -0.93 19.27 10.20
N ILE A 148 -0.86 20.46 9.60
CA ILE A 148 0.02 21.55 10.08
C ILE A 148 -0.40 22.00 11.47
N LEU A 149 -1.70 22.10 11.75
CA LEU A 149 -2.21 22.45 13.07
C LEU A 149 -1.84 21.36 14.11
N ILE A 150 -1.98 20.09 13.76
CA ILE A 150 -1.55 18.97 14.62
C ILE A 150 -0.05 19.10 14.90
N ALA A 151 0.79 19.28 13.88
CA ALA A 151 2.23 19.48 14.07
C ALA A 151 2.53 20.71 14.97
N PHE A 152 1.81 21.82 14.77
CA PHE A 152 1.93 23.02 15.59
C PHE A 152 1.55 22.77 17.07
N MET A 153 0.52 21.95 17.34
CA MET A 153 0.14 21.60 18.71
C MET A 153 1.27 20.86 19.45
N PHE A 154 1.96 19.94 18.77
CA PHE A 154 3.09 19.18 19.31
C PHE A 154 4.43 19.92 19.24
N SER A 155 4.49 21.13 18.70
CA SER A 155 5.71 21.92 18.60
C SER A 155 6.26 22.30 19.98
N ARG A 156 7.57 22.04 20.18
CA ARG A 156 8.28 22.42 21.40
C ARG A 156 8.57 23.91 21.52
N ASN A 157 8.67 24.63 20.39
CA ASN A 157 8.94 26.07 20.37
C ASN A 157 8.14 26.78 19.28
N LYS A 158 6.88 27.06 19.56
CA LYS A 158 5.91 27.64 18.62
C LYS A 158 6.29 29.02 18.08
N LYS A 159 7.08 29.80 18.85
CA LYS A 159 7.45 31.19 18.47
C LYS A 159 8.55 31.23 17.41
N ASN A 160 9.41 30.20 17.38
CA ASN A 160 10.59 30.18 16.50
C ASN A 160 10.39 29.39 15.23
N ILE A 161 9.12 29.02 14.90
CA ILE A 161 8.82 28.30 13.66
C ILE A 161 9.11 29.20 12.47
N ASN A 162 9.97 28.73 11.56
CA ASN A 162 10.27 29.42 10.30
C ASN A 162 9.18 29.13 9.26
N TRP A 163 8.12 29.94 9.27
CA TRP A 163 7.00 29.78 8.34
C TRP A 163 7.38 29.93 6.87
N ASN A 164 8.46 30.66 6.55
CA ASN A 164 8.96 30.76 5.18
C ASN A 164 9.52 29.42 4.69
N LEU A 165 10.27 28.68 5.54
CA LEU A 165 10.73 27.34 5.24
C LEU A 165 9.51 26.38 5.06
N VAL A 166 8.54 26.46 5.97
CA VAL A 166 7.32 25.62 5.90
C VAL A 166 6.60 25.85 4.58
N PHE A 167 6.35 27.11 4.22
CA PHE A 167 5.67 27.44 2.96
C PHE A 167 6.45 26.97 1.72
N LYS A 168 7.78 27.20 1.69
CA LYS A 168 8.63 26.72 0.58
C LYS A 168 8.63 25.21 0.48
N GLY A 169 8.72 24.48 1.60
CA GLY A 169 8.71 23.04 1.60
C GLY A 169 7.38 22.44 1.12
N LEU A 170 6.26 23.01 1.55
CA LEU A 170 4.93 22.64 1.05
C LEU A 170 4.76 22.93 -0.44
N LEU A 171 5.29 24.08 -0.91
CA LEU A 171 5.26 24.43 -2.32
C LEU A 171 6.09 23.45 -3.16
N ILE A 172 7.29 23.09 -2.71
CA ILE A 172 8.13 22.08 -3.37
C ILE A 172 7.39 20.75 -3.45
N GLN A 173 6.77 20.32 -2.35
CA GLN A 173 6.02 19.07 -2.31
C GLN A 173 4.83 19.08 -3.26
N LEU A 174 4.08 20.20 -3.34
CA LEU A 174 2.97 20.36 -4.27
C LEU A 174 3.46 20.37 -5.73
N LEU A 175 4.55 21.09 -6.01
CA LEU A 175 5.16 21.11 -7.35
C LEU A 175 5.63 19.73 -7.77
N LEU A 176 6.31 18.99 -6.90
CA LEU A 176 6.72 17.59 -7.17
C LEU A 176 5.50 16.72 -7.49
N ALA A 177 4.44 16.81 -6.70
CA ALA A 177 3.21 16.05 -6.93
C ALA A 177 2.60 16.37 -8.32
N ILE A 178 2.46 17.64 -8.68
CA ILE A 178 1.92 18.04 -9.98
C ILE A 178 2.84 17.57 -11.12
N LEU A 179 4.15 17.78 -11.00
CA LEU A 179 5.11 17.38 -12.02
C LEU A 179 5.08 15.86 -12.26
N ILE A 180 5.10 15.07 -11.20
CA ILE A 180 5.18 13.60 -11.31
C ILE A 180 3.83 13.00 -11.74
N LEU A 181 2.70 13.54 -11.24
CA LEU A 181 1.38 12.93 -11.46
C LEU A 181 0.63 13.48 -12.67
N LYS A 182 1.00 14.68 -13.19
CA LYS A 182 0.22 15.35 -14.25
C LYS A 182 1.03 15.74 -15.48
N VAL A 183 2.37 15.85 -15.38
CA VAL A 183 3.21 16.27 -16.53
C VAL A 183 3.73 15.03 -17.26
N PRO A 184 3.30 14.77 -18.53
CA PRO A 184 3.61 13.52 -19.23
C PRO A 184 5.12 13.22 -19.34
N PHE A 185 5.92 14.25 -19.63
CA PHE A 185 7.38 14.10 -19.73
C PHE A 185 8.02 13.60 -18.43
N ILE A 186 7.61 14.13 -17.28
CA ILE A 186 8.11 13.70 -15.97
C ILE A 186 7.54 12.33 -15.58
N GLN A 187 6.27 12.08 -15.93
CA GLN A 187 5.66 10.75 -15.74
C GLN A 187 6.48 9.67 -16.47
N ASN A 188 6.84 9.90 -17.72
CA ASN A 188 7.65 8.94 -18.49
C ASN A 188 9.03 8.69 -17.87
N ILE A 189 9.65 9.73 -17.30
CA ILE A 189 10.94 9.57 -16.57
C ILE A 189 10.73 8.70 -15.32
N PHE A 190 9.70 8.97 -14.52
CA PHE A 190 9.39 8.17 -13.34
C PHE A 190 8.99 6.74 -13.69
N GLU A 191 8.27 6.56 -14.77
CA GLU A 191 7.89 5.25 -15.31
C GLU A 191 9.12 4.46 -15.79
N TRP A 192 10.05 5.11 -16.48
CA TRP A 192 11.33 4.51 -16.86
C TRP A 192 12.18 4.13 -15.65
N ILE A 193 12.29 5.00 -14.62
CA ILE A 193 12.99 4.65 -13.38
C ILE A 193 12.30 3.47 -12.69
N SER A 194 10.97 3.49 -12.61
CA SER A 194 10.16 2.41 -12.01
C SER A 194 10.34 1.08 -12.75
N SER A 195 10.45 1.11 -14.09
CA SER A 195 10.70 -0.10 -14.89
C SER A 195 12.06 -0.73 -14.58
N ILE A 196 13.08 0.07 -14.21
CA ILE A 196 14.37 -0.45 -13.75
C ILE A 196 14.17 -1.24 -12.45
N PHE A 197 13.40 -0.73 -11.49
CA PHE A 197 13.09 -1.47 -10.25
C PHE A 197 12.35 -2.78 -10.54
N VAL A 198 11.36 -2.78 -11.43
CA VAL A 198 10.63 -3.98 -11.83
C VAL A 198 11.54 -4.99 -12.52
N THR A 199 12.43 -4.53 -13.41
CA THR A 199 13.43 -5.40 -14.06
C THR A 199 14.39 -6.02 -13.04
N VAL A 200 14.84 -5.24 -12.07
CA VAL A 200 15.72 -5.73 -10.99
C VAL A 200 15.00 -6.73 -10.09
N LEU A 201 13.69 -6.58 -9.88
CA LEU A 201 12.86 -7.59 -9.21
C LEU A 201 12.88 -8.94 -9.93
N GLN A 202 12.85 -8.94 -11.27
CA GLN A 202 12.91 -10.16 -12.08
C GLN A 202 14.24 -10.89 -11.88
N PHE A 203 15.37 -10.16 -11.80
CA PHE A 203 16.66 -10.79 -11.51
C PHE A 203 16.69 -11.45 -10.12
N SER A 204 16.04 -10.84 -9.12
CA SER A 204 15.88 -11.48 -7.82
C SER A 204 15.05 -12.76 -7.90
N LYS A 205 14.00 -12.76 -8.73
CA LYS A 205 13.15 -13.92 -8.95
C LYS A 205 13.93 -15.07 -9.59
N GLU A 206 14.81 -14.80 -10.56
CA GLU A 206 15.70 -15.82 -11.16
C GLU A 206 16.60 -16.48 -10.11
N GLY A 207 17.19 -15.69 -9.20
CA GLY A 207 17.98 -16.22 -8.08
C GLY A 207 17.13 -17.10 -7.13
N ALA A 208 15.90 -16.68 -6.84
CA ALA A 208 14.97 -17.45 -6.01
C ALA A 208 14.54 -18.76 -6.69
N LEU A 209 14.25 -18.72 -7.99
CA LEU A 209 13.91 -19.91 -8.80
C LEU A 209 15.05 -20.93 -8.79
N PHE A 210 16.28 -20.47 -8.93
CA PHE A 210 17.46 -21.34 -8.88
C PHE A 210 17.62 -22.03 -7.52
N LEU A 211 17.37 -21.30 -6.42
CA LEU A 211 17.62 -21.80 -5.06
C LEU A 211 16.47 -22.65 -4.53
N PHE A 212 15.21 -22.26 -4.80
CA PHE A 212 14.01 -22.86 -4.20
C PHE A 212 13.16 -23.66 -5.19
N GLY A 213 13.43 -23.56 -6.47
CA GLY A 213 12.65 -24.22 -7.52
C GLY A 213 11.37 -23.50 -7.91
N GLU A 214 10.81 -23.92 -9.03
CA GLU A 214 9.66 -23.28 -9.66
C GLU A 214 8.38 -23.42 -8.82
N THR A 215 8.17 -24.57 -8.22
CA THR A 215 6.99 -24.92 -7.41
C THR A 215 6.78 -23.99 -6.21
N LEU A 216 7.85 -23.56 -5.52
CA LEU A 216 7.75 -22.69 -4.35
C LEU A 216 7.77 -21.19 -4.69
N VAL A 217 8.35 -20.83 -5.83
CA VAL A 217 8.49 -19.42 -6.23
C VAL A 217 7.33 -18.96 -7.10
N ASN A 218 6.75 -19.83 -7.93
CA ASN A 218 5.57 -19.48 -8.73
C ASN A 218 4.27 -19.78 -7.97
N SER A 219 3.33 -18.83 -8.00
CA SER A 219 2.09 -18.89 -7.23
C SER A 219 1.01 -19.84 -7.77
N ASN A 220 1.29 -20.62 -8.82
CA ASN A 220 0.27 -21.40 -9.53
C ASN A 220 -0.23 -22.61 -8.74
N GLU A 221 0.62 -23.24 -7.91
CA GLU A 221 0.28 -24.47 -7.19
C GLU A 221 -0.06 -24.22 -5.71
N PHE A 222 0.73 -23.40 -5.01
CA PHE A 222 0.59 -23.17 -3.56
C PHE A 222 0.16 -21.73 -3.19
N GLY A 223 -0.15 -20.89 -4.16
CA GLY A 223 -0.39 -19.47 -3.92
C GLY A 223 0.89 -18.69 -3.62
N ALA A 224 0.75 -17.46 -3.13
CA ALA A 224 1.89 -16.60 -2.82
C ALA A 224 2.52 -16.99 -1.49
N ILE A 225 3.74 -17.57 -1.52
CA ILE A 225 4.52 -17.88 -0.32
C ILE A 225 5.53 -16.76 -0.07
N PHE A 226 5.25 -15.91 0.92
CA PHE A 226 6.05 -14.76 1.29
C PHE A 226 7.55 -15.05 1.44
N ALA A 227 7.88 -16.17 2.12
CA ALA A 227 9.27 -16.55 2.42
C ALA A 227 10.12 -16.80 1.17
N PHE A 228 9.53 -17.32 0.08
CA PHE A 228 10.24 -17.71 -1.13
C PHE A 228 10.13 -16.70 -2.26
N GLN A 229 9.15 -15.79 -2.20
CA GLN A 229 8.91 -14.79 -3.24
C GLN A 229 9.43 -13.40 -2.85
N ILE A 230 9.24 -12.99 -1.60
CA ILE A 230 9.53 -11.61 -1.16
C ILE A 230 10.85 -11.50 -0.38
N LEU A 231 11.17 -12.43 0.52
CA LEU A 231 12.40 -12.32 1.29
C LEU A 231 13.68 -12.36 0.42
N PRO A 232 13.77 -13.16 -0.66
CA PRO A 232 14.90 -13.10 -1.58
C PRO A 232 15.10 -11.73 -2.24
N THR A 233 14.00 -11.03 -2.51
CA THR A 233 14.05 -9.68 -3.07
C THR A 233 14.74 -8.69 -2.13
N ILE A 234 14.42 -8.73 -0.83
CA ILE A 234 15.07 -7.91 0.20
C ILE A 234 16.58 -8.17 0.21
N LEU A 235 16.94 -9.45 0.11
CA LEU A 235 18.33 -9.89 0.11
C LEU A 235 19.13 -9.30 -1.07
N PHE A 236 18.59 -9.49 -2.27
CA PHE A 236 19.23 -9.06 -3.52
C PHE A 236 19.34 -7.53 -3.58
N PHE A 237 18.27 -6.78 -3.24
CA PHE A 237 18.31 -5.32 -3.24
C PHE A 237 19.26 -4.77 -2.19
N SER A 238 19.41 -5.39 -1.03
CA SER A 238 20.38 -5.00 -0.01
C SER A 238 21.81 -5.15 -0.54
N ALA A 239 22.12 -6.26 -1.22
CA ALA A 239 23.41 -6.49 -1.86
C ALA A 239 23.68 -5.48 -2.98
N LEU A 240 22.69 -5.22 -3.83
CA LEU A 240 22.77 -4.24 -4.92
C LEU A 240 22.99 -2.81 -4.40
N THR A 241 22.23 -2.40 -3.38
CA THR A 241 22.36 -1.07 -2.75
C THR A 241 23.76 -0.89 -2.16
N SER A 242 24.31 -1.92 -1.50
CA SER A 242 25.65 -1.92 -0.94
C SER A 242 26.72 -1.78 -2.02
N LEU A 243 26.55 -2.47 -3.16
CA LEU A 243 27.44 -2.34 -4.32
C LEU A 243 27.37 -0.91 -4.92
N LEU A 244 26.17 -0.37 -5.12
CA LEU A 244 25.99 0.99 -5.65
C LEU A 244 26.55 2.06 -4.71
N PHE A 245 26.49 1.82 -3.41
CA PHE A 245 27.12 2.67 -2.40
C PHE A 245 28.64 2.59 -2.50
N TYR A 246 29.22 1.40 -2.59
CA TYR A 246 30.67 1.20 -2.77
C TYR A 246 31.19 1.89 -4.03
N LEU A 247 30.46 1.81 -5.16
CA LEU A 247 30.80 2.46 -6.42
C LEU A 247 30.64 3.99 -6.40
N GLY A 248 30.08 4.56 -5.33
CA GLY A 248 29.86 6.00 -5.21
C GLY A 248 28.72 6.55 -6.07
N ILE A 249 27.90 5.69 -6.66
CA ILE A 249 26.77 6.09 -7.52
C ILE A 249 25.68 6.75 -6.70
N LEU A 250 25.28 6.11 -5.59
CA LEU A 250 24.24 6.63 -4.69
C LEU A 250 24.63 7.98 -4.08
N GLN A 251 25.90 8.14 -3.70
CA GLN A 251 26.42 9.40 -3.13
C GLN A 251 26.27 10.56 -4.11
N LYS A 252 26.55 10.32 -5.41
CA LYS A 252 26.40 11.35 -6.45
C LYS A 252 24.94 11.76 -6.66
N ILE A 253 24.04 10.77 -6.70
CA ILE A 253 22.60 11.02 -6.83
C ILE A 253 22.10 11.81 -5.62
N VAL A 254 22.42 11.36 -4.41
CA VAL A 254 22.04 12.04 -3.16
C VAL A 254 22.57 13.47 -3.12
N TYR A 255 23.82 13.70 -3.56
CA TYR A 255 24.40 15.04 -3.57
C TYR A 255 23.61 16.04 -4.42
N VAL A 256 23.12 15.61 -5.60
CA VAL A 256 22.30 16.47 -6.47
C VAL A 256 21.00 16.90 -5.79
N PHE A 257 20.29 15.93 -5.18
CA PHE A 257 19.06 16.23 -4.44
C PHE A 257 19.33 17.09 -3.20
N ALA A 258 20.38 16.78 -2.46
CA ALA A 258 20.80 17.54 -1.28
C ALA A 258 21.14 18.99 -1.62
N TYR A 259 21.86 19.22 -2.71
CA TYR A 259 22.20 20.58 -3.20
C TYR A 259 20.93 21.37 -3.54
N ALA A 260 19.97 20.75 -4.22
CA ALA A 260 18.70 21.37 -4.54
C ALA A 260 17.90 21.73 -3.26
N MET A 261 17.81 20.81 -2.30
CA MET A 261 17.10 21.04 -1.02
C MET A 261 17.79 22.13 -0.19
N ARG A 262 19.13 22.10 -0.07
CA ARG A 262 19.89 23.13 0.64
C ARG A 262 19.61 24.52 0.08
N LYS A 263 19.71 24.67 -1.25
CA LYS A 263 19.55 25.97 -1.91
C LYS A 263 18.12 26.52 -1.80
N THR A 264 17.11 25.65 -1.79
CA THR A 264 15.69 26.05 -1.76
C THR A 264 15.16 26.26 -0.35
N LEU A 265 15.54 25.39 0.60
CA LEU A 265 15.00 25.36 1.97
C LEU A 265 15.95 26.02 2.99
N ASN A 266 17.17 26.42 2.61
CA ASN A 266 18.20 26.96 3.49
C ASN A 266 18.48 26.04 4.70
N LEU A 267 18.71 24.76 4.43
CA LEU A 267 19.05 23.74 5.40
C LEU A 267 20.56 23.65 5.62
N SER A 268 20.99 23.05 6.73
CA SER A 268 22.38 22.66 6.90
C SER A 268 22.82 21.62 5.85
N GLY A 269 24.13 21.49 5.68
CA GLY A 269 24.68 20.50 4.76
C GLY A 269 24.30 19.07 5.17
N ALA A 270 24.39 18.76 6.45
CA ALA A 270 24.07 17.47 7.00
C ALA A 270 22.57 17.11 6.88
N GLU A 271 21.67 18.06 7.16
CA GLU A 271 20.23 17.86 6.97
C GLU A 271 19.86 17.61 5.52
N SER A 272 20.45 18.39 4.61
CA SER A 272 20.18 18.25 3.17
C SER A 272 20.64 16.89 2.65
N LEU A 273 21.84 16.43 3.07
CA LEU A 273 22.38 15.13 2.70
C LEU A 273 21.55 13.99 3.28
N SER A 274 21.14 14.09 4.55
CA SER A 274 20.34 13.05 5.18
C SER A 274 18.93 12.96 4.61
N ALA A 275 18.26 14.10 4.39
CA ALA A 275 16.92 14.12 3.81
C ALA A 275 16.91 13.58 2.36
N ALA A 276 17.91 13.95 1.55
CA ALA A 276 18.07 13.41 0.20
C ALA A 276 18.49 11.92 0.21
N GLY A 277 19.36 11.52 1.15
CA GLY A 277 19.80 10.13 1.32
C GLY A 277 18.64 9.21 1.65
N ASN A 278 17.74 9.64 2.52
CA ASN A 278 16.57 8.87 2.94
C ASN A 278 15.59 8.57 1.79
N ILE A 279 15.64 9.27 0.66
CA ILE A 279 14.81 8.94 -0.52
C ILE A 279 15.14 7.53 -1.05
N PHE A 280 16.39 7.12 -0.97
CA PHE A 280 16.92 5.90 -1.60
C PHE A 280 17.45 4.89 -0.58
N LEU A 281 17.97 5.38 0.54
CA LEU A 281 18.62 4.60 1.59
C LEU A 281 17.68 4.42 2.79
N GLY A 282 17.88 3.34 3.53
CA GLY A 282 17.13 3.09 4.76
C GLY A 282 17.50 4.03 5.91
N GLN A 283 16.67 4.02 6.94
CA GLN A 283 16.82 4.85 8.13
C GLN A 283 18.12 4.59 8.94
N THR A 284 18.81 3.48 8.70
CA THR A 284 20.10 3.12 9.29
C THR A 284 21.29 3.37 8.36
N GLU A 285 21.06 3.43 7.07
CA GLU A 285 22.07 3.58 6.02
C GLU A 285 22.32 5.05 5.68
N SER A 286 21.23 5.84 5.56
CA SER A 286 21.34 7.28 5.27
C SER A 286 22.19 8.05 6.30
N PRO A 287 22.16 7.74 7.63
CA PRO A 287 23.03 8.37 8.61
C PRO A 287 24.54 8.17 8.34
N LEU A 288 24.94 7.11 7.63
CA LEU A 288 26.34 6.90 7.22
C LEU A 288 26.87 8.03 6.33
N LEU A 289 26.02 8.64 5.50
CA LEU A 289 26.41 9.76 4.65
C LEU A 289 26.84 10.99 5.43
N VAL A 290 26.22 11.18 6.60
CA VAL A 290 26.41 12.34 7.48
C VAL A 290 27.13 12.01 8.78
N LYS A 291 27.72 10.82 8.88
CA LYS A 291 28.43 10.34 10.07
C LYS A 291 29.38 11.38 10.69
N PRO A 292 30.22 12.12 9.93
CA PRO A 292 31.15 13.09 10.50
C PRO A 292 30.47 14.26 11.23
N TYR A 293 29.18 14.47 10.98
CA TYR A 293 28.41 15.59 11.53
C TYR A 293 27.54 15.21 12.73
N ILE A 294 27.15 13.93 12.89
CA ILE A 294 26.12 13.48 13.85
C ILE A 294 26.43 13.94 15.28
N GLU A 295 27.70 13.88 15.71
CA GLU A 295 28.11 14.30 17.06
C GLU A 295 27.88 15.80 17.30
N LYS A 296 27.97 16.62 16.27
CA LYS A 296 27.88 18.09 16.33
C LYS A 296 26.50 18.62 15.86
N MET A 297 25.60 17.75 15.41
CA MET A 297 24.25 18.15 15.03
C MET A 297 23.49 18.78 16.19
N THR A 298 22.71 19.82 15.89
CA THR A 298 21.73 20.37 16.83
C THR A 298 20.61 19.36 17.09
N MET A 299 19.81 19.57 18.10
CA MET A 299 18.64 18.71 18.36
C MET A 299 17.62 18.78 17.23
N SER A 300 17.49 19.93 16.57
CA SER A 300 16.62 20.12 15.41
C SER A 300 17.14 19.35 14.19
N GLU A 301 18.44 19.36 13.93
CA GLU A 301 19.08 18.59 12.85
C GLU A 301 18.95 17.08 13.09
N LEU A 302 19.16 16.60 14.34
CA LEU A 302 18.96 15.20 14.69
C LEU A 302 17.49 14.77 14.50
N LEU A 303 16.54 15.63 14.88
CA LEU A 303 15.12 15.34 14.62
C LEU A 303 14.84 15.26 13.12
N CYS A 304 15.44 16.14 12.31
CA CYS A 304 15.29 16.13 10.85
C CYS A 304 15.84 14.82 10.25
N LEU A 305 17.02 14.38 10.67
CA LEU A 305 17.63 13.10 10.30
C LEU A 305 16.71 11.92 10.62
N MET A 306 16.22 11.84 11.86
CA MET A 306 15.33 10.77 12.31
C MET A 306 13.98 10.80 11.60
N SER A 307 13.39 11.97 11.42
CA SER A 307 12.10 12.15 10.75
C SER A 307 12.18 11.77 9.27
N GLY A 308 13.29 12.11 8.60
CA GLY A 308 13.54 11.70 7.22
C GLY A 308 13.57 10.18 7.08
N GLY A 309 14.31 9.49 7.95
CA GLY A 309 14.36 8.03 7.97
C GLY A 309 13.03 7.35 8.27
N MET A 310 12.15 7.98 9.07
CA MET A 310 10.81 7.45 9.35
C MET A 310 9.79 7.77 8.26
N ALA A 311 9.98 8.83 7.47
CA ALA A 311 9.02 9.28 6.47
C ALA A 311 9.19 8.62 5.09
N THR A 312 10.33 8.02 4.81
CA THR A 312 10.72 7.47 3.50
C THR A 312 10.91 5.95 3.55
N ILE A 313 11.12 5.34 2.38
CA ILE A 313 11.28 3.89 2.23
C ILE A 313 12.68 3.61 1.67
N ALA A 314 13.37 2.61 2.25
CA ALA A 314 14.62 2.08 1.67
C ALA A 314 14.35 1.35 0.35
N GLY A 315 15.28 1.45 -0.61
CA GLY A 315 15.15 0.84 -1.94
C GLY A 315 14.88 -0.68 -1.91
N GLY A 316 15.53 -1.42 -1.00
CA GLY A 316 15.30 -2.85 -0.85
C GLY A 316 13.90 -3.21 -0.34
N VAL A 317 13.36 -2.37 0.53
CA VAL A 317 12.02 -2.55 1.09
C VAL A 317 10.94 -2.09 0.11
N LEU A 318 11.20 -1.03 -0.66
CA LEU A 318 10.35 -0.58 -1.77
C LEU A 318 10.05 -1.71 -2.75
N ALA A 319 11.08 -2.51 -3.08
CA ALA A 319 10.93 -3.66 -3.96
C ALA A 319 9.98 -4.72 -3.39
N ALA A 320 10.05 -4.98 -2.08
CA ALA A 320 9.11 -5.89 -1.42
C ALA A 320 7.65 -5.39 -1.51
N TYR A 321 7.42 -4.08 -1.31
CA TYR A 321 6.08 -3.51 -1.40
C TYR A 321 5.52 -3.51 -2.82
N ILE A 322 6.38 -3.33 -3.84
CA ILE A 322 5.99 -3.53 -5.24
C ILE A 322 5.52 -4.98 -5.45
N GLY A 323 6.23 -5.95 -4.90
CA GLY A 323 5.86 -7.36 -4.96
C GLY A 323 4.53 -7.66 -4.29
N PHE A 324 4.25 -7.10 -3.09
CA PHE A 324 2.97 -7.28 -2.39
C PHE A 324 1.80 -6.72 -3.20
N LEU A 325 1.92 -5.47 -3.66
CA LEU A 325 0.81 -4.76 -4.28
C LEU A 325 0.61 -5.12 -5.75
N GLY A 326 1.69 -5.45 -6.46
CA GLY A 326 1.66 -5.80 -7.88
C GLY A 326 1.51 -7.30 -8.14
N GLY A 327 1.79 -8.15 -7.13
CA GLY A 327 1.76 -9.60 -7.29
C GLY A 327 2.68 -10.08 -8.41
N SER A 328 2.17 -10.96 -9.26
CA SER A 328 2.88 -11.48 -10.44
C SER A 328 2.65 -10.65 -11.72
N ASP A 329 1.78 -9.63 -11.68
CA ASP A 329 1.43 -8.80 -12.84
C ASP A 329 2.44 -7.65 -13.02
N PRO A 330 3.22 -7.63 -14.13
CA PRO A 330 4.22 -6.57 -14.38
C PRO A 330 3.61 -5.16 -14.53
N GLU A 331 2.37 -5.04 -15.04
CA GLU A 331 1.71 -3.73 -15.19
C GLU A 331 1.33 -3.17 -13.81
N GLN A 332 0.79 -4.02 -12.92
CA GLN A 332 0.50 -3.64 -11.54
C GLN A 332 1.78 -3.33 -10.76
N GLN A 333 2.84 -4.10 -10.95
CA GLN A 333 4.15 -3.82 -10.35
C GLN A 333 4.67 -2.45 -10.78
N LEU A 334 4.60 -2.11 -12.07
CA LEU A 334 5.02 -0.82 -12.60
C LEU A 334 4.16 0.33 -12.05
N PHE A 335 2.85 0.13 -11.97
CA PHE A 335 1.90 1.08 -11.39
C PHE A 335 2.24 1.41 -9.94
N PHE A 336 2.40 0.40 -9.08
CA PHE A 336 2.73 0.62 -7.68
C PHE A 336 4.17 1.10 -7.47
N ALA A 337 5.13 0.66 -8.28
CA ALA A 337 6.51 1.16 -8.25
C ALA A 337 6.56 2.68 -8.46
N LYS A 338 5.81 3.20 -9.44
CA LYS A 338 5.69 4.62 -9.72
C LYS A 338 5.12 5.40 -8.52
N HIS A 339 4.05 4.89 -7.90
CA HIS A 339 3.43 5.54 -6.75
C HIS A 339 4.31 5.49 -5.49
N LEU A 340 4.95 4.36 -5.20
CA LEU A 340 5.85 4.20 -4.05
C LEU A 340 7.10 5.07 -4.17
N LEU A 341 7.71 5.11 -5.37
CA LEU A 341 8.86 5.98 -5.62
C LEU A 341 8.46 7.46 -5.49
N THR A 342 7.31 7.85 -6.03
CA THR A 342 6.76 9.19 -5.87
C THR A 342 6.54 9.53 -4.40
N ALA A 343 5.98 8.61 -3.62
CA ALA A 343 5.75 8.78 -2.20
C ALA A 343 7.05 9.03 -1.44
N SER A 344 8.11 8.25 -1.70
CA SER A 344 9.42 8.44 -1.06
C SER A 344 10.03 9.80 -1.39
N VAL A 345 10.05 10.20 -2.67
CA VAL A 345 10.58 11.50 -3.12
C VAL A 345 9.83 12.68 -2.49
N MET A 346 8.49 12.61 -2.43
CA MET A 346 7.66 13.66 -1.84
C MET A 346 7.75 13.71 -0.31
N SER A 347 8.03 12.59 0.35
CA SER A 347 8.12 12.52 1.80
C SER A 347 9.37 13.19 2.37
N ALA A 348 10.45 13.30 1.59
CA ALA A 348 11.68 13.96 2.04
C ALA A 348 11.48 15.45 2.41
N PRO A 349 10.95 16.33 1.53
CA PRO A 349 10.63 17.71 1.92
C PRO A 349 9.54 17.80 2.98
N ALA A 350 8.58 16.86 3.02
CA ALA A 350 7.56 16.82 4.06
C ALA A 350 8.16 16.58 5.45
N ALA A 351 9.09 15.63 5.56
CA ALA A 351 9.79 15.33 6.81
C ALA A 351 10.58 16.54 7.33
N VAL A 352 11.25 17.26 6.44
CA VAL A 352 11.94 18.53 6.79
C VAL A 352 10.95 19.56 7.34
N VAL A 353 9.85 19.80 6.63
CA VAL A 353 8.82 20.77 7.06
C VAL A 353 8.31 20.43 8.47
N LEU A 354 7.96 19.17 8.68
CA LEU A 354 7.35 18.75 9.95
C LEU A 354 8.35 18.69 11.10
N SER A 355 9.58 18.26 10.85
CA SER A 355 10.63 18.32 11.86
C SER A 355 10.91 19.75 12.31
N LYS A 356 10.94 20.73 11.38
CA LYS A 356 11.17 22.15 11.69
C LYS A 356 9.96 22.86 12.32
N ILE A 357 8.74 22.32 12.16
CA ILE A 357 7.57 22.76 12.95
C ILE A 357 7.65 22.20 14.38
N LEU A 358 7.94 20.91 14.52
CA LEU A 358 7.95 20.21 15.81
C LEU A 358 9.11 20.67 16.71
N LEU A 359 10.29 20.85 16.14
CA LEU A 359 11.48 21.34 16.82
C LEU A 359 12.21 22.35 15.92
N PRO A 360 11.83 23.63 15.98
CA PRO A 360 12.46 24.69 15.18
C PRO A 360 13.94 24.84 15.48
N GLU A 361 14.72 25.18 14.46
CA GLU A 361 16.13 25.48 14.60
C GLU A 361 16.33 26.82 15.33
N THR A 362 17.20 26.83 16.32
CA THR A 362 17.53 28.00 17.12
C THR A 362 19.04 28.23 17.26
N GLU A 363 19.83 27.31 16.76
CA GLU A 363 21.29 27.34 16.81
C GLU A 363 21.87 27.63 15.41
N GLU A 364 23.16 27.98 15.37
CA GLU A 364 23.86 28.17 14.09
C GLU A 364 24.06 26.83 13.39
N ILE A 365 23.69 26.78 12.12
CA ILE A 365 23.77 25.58 11.27
C ILE A 365 25.10 25.50 10.54
N ASN A 366 25.63 24.28 10.40
CA ASN A 366 26.80 24.04 9.57
C ASN A 366 26.38 23.80 8.11
N GLU A 367 26.85 24.66 7.22
CA GLU A 367 26.52 24.57 5.79
C GLU A 367 27.39 23.58 5.01
N ASP A 368 28.35 22.92 5.62
CA ASP A 368 29.27 22.01 4.95
C ASP A 368 28.53 20.77 4.42
N MET A 369 28.76 20.39 3.15
CA MET A 369 28.12 19.26 2.48
C MET A 369 29.15 18.17 2.07
N THR A 370 30.11 17.89 2.95
CA THR A 370 31.09 16.84 2.68
C THR A 370 30.48 15.47 2.98
N ILE A 371 30.30 14.65 1.97
CA ILE A 371 29.84 13.27 2.15
C ILE A 371 30.93 12.43 2.78
N SER A 372 30.58 11.57 3.72
CA SER A 372 31.51 10.59 4.29
C SER A 372 32.12 9.72 3.17
N ASN A 373 33.45 9.65 3.13
CA ASN A 373 34.18 8.82 2.18
C ASN A 373 34.33 7.36 2.67
N GLU A 374 33.62 6.96 3.71
CA GLU A 374 33.65 5.58 4.16
C GLU A 374 33.12 4.65 3.08
N LYS A 375 33.96 3.71 2.64
CA LYS A 375 33.57 2.66 1.71
C LYS A 375 33.06 1.45 2.46
N LEU A 376 31.98 0.88 1.98
CA LEU A 376 31.48 -0.43 2.45
C LEU A 376 32.37 -1.53 1.85
N GLY A 377 33.46 -1.90 2.56
CA GLY A 377 34.41 -2.92 2.11
C GLY A 377 35.59 -2.39 1.27
N CYS A 378 36.59 -3.22 1.03
CA CYS A 378 37.79 -2.90 0.29
C CYS A 378 37.66 -3.14 -1.24
N ASN A 379 36.66 -3.92 -1.67
CA ASN A 379 36.36 -4.21 -3.07
C ASN A 379 34.86 -4.51 -3.29
N SER A 380 34.47 -4.63 -4.58
CA SER A 380 33.05 -4.85 -4.95
C SER A 380 32.48 -6.15 -4.40
N PHE A 381 33.28 -7.21 -4.31
CA PHE A 381 32.83 -8.51 -3.80
C PHE A 381 32.57 -8.45 -2.30
N GLU A 382 33.44 -7.77 -1.56
CA GLU A 382 33.22 -7.56 -0.11
C GLU A 382 32.00 -6.68 0.14
N ALA A 383 31.79 -5.62 -0.65
CA ALA A 383 30.59 -4.78 -0.56
C ALA A 383 29.31 -5.60 -0.82
N ILE A 384 29.29 -6.47 -1.83
CA ILE A 384 28.17 -7.39 -2.09
C ILE A 384 27.98 -8.33 -0.90
N SER A 385 29.06 -8.92 -0.36
CA SER A 385 28.98 -9.83 0.78
C SER A 385 28.43 -9.16 2.04
N ILE A 386 28.86 -7.94 2.34
CA ILE A 386 28.34 -7.12 3.45
C ILE A 386 26.83 -6.85 3.24
N GLY A 387 26.45 -6.39 2.04
CA GLY A 387 25.05 -6.14 1.69
C GLY A 387 24.19 -7.40 1.77
N THR A 388 24.70 -8.54 1.33
CA THR A 388 24.02 -9.84 1.46
C THR A 388 23.82 -10.20 2.92
N ALA A 389 24.83 -10.08 3.77
CA ALA A 389 24.70 -10.36 5.20
C ALA A 389 23.70 -9.42 5.90
N GLN A 390 23.66 -8.15 5.53
CA GLN A 390 22.66 -7.19 6.00
C GLN A 390 21.25 -7.57 5.52
N GLY A 391 21.14 -7.92 4.25
CA GLY A 391 19.87 -8.38 3.64
C GLY A 391 19.31 -9.62 4.29
N ILE A 392 20.15 -10.63 4.62
CA ILE A 392 19.74 -11.82 5.37
C ILE A 392 19.16 -11.43 6.73
N ARG A 393 19.87 -10.60 7.49
CA ARG A 393 19.37 -10.14 8.80
C ARG A 393 18.05 -9.41 8.67
N LEU A 394 17.92 -8.52 7.67
CA LEU A 394 16.68 -7.78 7.43
C LEU A 394 15.55 -8.73 7.05
N ALA A 395 15.77 -9.66 6.12
CA ALA A 395 14.77 -10.63 5.68
C ALA A 395 14.27 -11.52 6.83
N ILE A 396 15.19 -12.08 7.62
CA ILE A 396 14.84 -12.90 8.78
C ILE A 396 14.05 -12.08 9.81
N ASN A 397 14.50 -10.88 10.12
CA ASN A 397 13.81 -10.00 11.06
C ASN A 397 12.41 -9.65 10.57
N VAL A 398 12.24 -9.31 9.30
CA VAL A 398 10.93 -9.01 8.69
C VAL A 398 10.01 -10.22 8.79
N GLY A 399 10.47 -11.41 8.38
CA GLY A 399 9.67 -12.64 8.48
C GLY A 399 9.28 -12.98 9.92
N ALA A 400 10.23 -12.90 10.85
CA ALA A 400 9.98 -13.15 12.27
C ALA A 400 8.99 -12.14 12.87
N MET A 401 9.14 -10.85 12.55
CA MET A 401 8.25 -9.80 13.04
C MET A 401 6.83 -9.96 12.50
N ILE A 402 6.66 -10.28 11.22
CA ILE A 402 5.34 -10.55 10.63
C ILE A 402 4.66 -11.70 11.38
N LEU A 403 5.36 -12.82 11.56
CA LEU A 403 4.83 -13.98 12.28
C LEU A 403 4.38 -13.62 13.70
N VAL A 404 5.25 -12.95 14.45
CA VAL A 404 4.99 -12.57 15.86
C VAL A 404 3.84 -11.57 15.95
N PHE A 405 3.81 -10.54 15.09
CA PHE A 405 2.75 -9.53 15.16
C PHE A 405 1.40 -10.07 14.72
N ILE A 406 1.33 -10.92 13.69
CA ILE A 406 0.08 -11.58 13.30
C ILE A 406 -0.43 -12.44 14.47
N ALA A 407 0.45 -13.18 15.16
CA ALA A 407 0.08 -13.94 16.33
C ALA A 407 -0.42 -13.05 17.48
N PHE A 408 0.22 -11.90 17.73
CA PHE A 408 -0.27 -10.92 18.74
C PHE A 408 -1.61 -10.31 18.36
N ILE A 409 -1.81 -9.93 17.09
CA ILE A 409 -3.11 -9.44 16.62
C ILE A 409 -4.19 -10.48 16.86
N SER A 410 -3.94 -11.74 16.49
CA SER A 410 -4.86 -12.84 16.69
C SER A 410 -5.20 -13.03 18.18
N MET A 411 -4.19 -12.99 19.05
CA MET A 411 -4.38 -13.08 20.50
C MET A 411 -5.20 -11.91 21.05
N VAL A 412 -4.91 -10.67 20.65
CA VAL A 412 -5.67 -9.47 21.06
C VAL A 412 -7.10 -9.54 20.54
N ASN A 413 -7.30 -9.94 19.29
CA ASN A 413 -8.62 -10.09 18.70
C ASN A 413 -9.43 -11.19 19.39
N TYR A 414 -8.80 -12.33 19.72
CA TYR A 414 -9.45 -13.38 20.52
C TYR A 414 -9.95 -12.83 21.87
N PHE A 415 -9.11 -12.05 22.56
CA PHE A 415 -9.49 -11.44 23.84
C PHE A 415 -10.62 -10.41 23.67
N LEU A 416 -10.50 -9.50 22.70
CA LEU A 416 -11.50 -8.47 22.44
C LEU A 416 -12.85 -9.09 22.05
N ASN A 417 -12.82 -10.09 21.18
CA ASN A 417 -14.02 -10.72 20.63
C ASN A 417 -14.73 -11.56 21.68
N ASN A 418 -14.02 -12.54 22.28
CA ASN A 418 -14.67 -13.53 23.15
C ASN A 418 -14.93 -12.98 24.57
N PHE A 419 -14.00 -12.20 25.16
CA PHE A 419 -14.20 -11.71 26.53
C PHE A 419 -14.98 -10.41 26.62
N ILE A 420 -14.83 -9.51 25.66
CA ILE A 420 -15.54 -8.21 25.68
C ILE A 420 -16.74 -8.25 24.74
N GLY A 421 -16.53 -8.61 23.49
CA GLY A 421 -17.53 -8.55 22.44
C GLY A 421 -18.74 -9.46 22.68
N ASP A 422 -18.49 -10.71 23.06
CA ASP A 422 -19.57 -11.68 23.34
C ASP A 422 -20.29 -11.37 24.65
N SER A 423 -19.53 -11.04 25.72
CA SER A 423 -20.14 -10.75 27.04
C SER A 423 -20.99 -9.48 27.04
N THR A 424 -20.76 -8.55 26.11
CA THR A 424 -21.49 -7.28 25.99
C THR A 424 -22.45 -7.21 24.81
N ASN A 425 -22.58 -8.27 24.00
CA ASN A 425 -23.31 -8.33 22.72
C ASN A 425 -22.81 -7.30 21.69
N LEU A 426 -21.60 -6.77 21.84
CA LEU A 426 -21.01 -5.81 20.89
C LEU A 426 -20.72 -6.44 19.54
N ASN A 427 -20.37 -7.74 19.48
CA ASN A 427 -20.05 -8.42 18.22
C ASN A 427 -21.23 -8.36 17.25
N SER A 428 -22.43 -8.76 17.67
CA SER A 428 -23.62 -8.72 16.84
C SER A 428 -23.99 -7.28 16.43
N THR A 429 -23.80 -6.32 17.33
CA THR A 429 -24.04 -4.90 17.06
C THR A 429 -23.04 -4.37 16.02
N ILE A 430 -21.76 -4.71 16.14
CA ILE A 430 -20.72 -4.31 15.20
C ILE A 430 -20.97 -4.94 13.82
N ALA A 431 -21.24 -6.24 13.77
CA ALA A 431 -21.53 -6.92 12.52
C ALA A 431 -22.72 -6.30 11.77
N SER A 432 -23.82 -6.01 12.48
CA SER A 432 -24.98 -5.36 11.88
C SER A 432 -24.73 -3.92 11.47
N PHE A 433 -24.00 -3.15 12.28
CA PHE A 433 -23.68 -1.75 12.00
C PHE A 433 -22.69 -1.59 10.84
N THR A 434 -21.81 -2.58 10.61
CA THR A 434 -20.77 -2.54 9.57
C THR A 434 -21.17 -3.27 8.29
N ASP A 435 -22.42 -3.71 8.16
CA ASP A 435 -22.90 -4.53 7.03
C ASP A 435 -22.03 -5.79 6.83
N GLY A 436 -21.55 -6.42 7.92
CA GLY A 436 -20.71 -7.61 7.90
C GLY A 436 -19.24 -7.37 7.49
N LYS A 437 -18.77 -6.11 7.45
CA LYS A 437 -17.34 -5.82 7.20
C LYS A 437 -16.44 -6.27 8.35
N TYR A 438 -16.95 -6.21 9.58
CA TYR A 438 -16.28 -6.69 10.79
C TYR A 438 -17.22 -7.64 11.52
N ASP A 439 -16.74 -8.84 11.82
CA ASP A 439 -17.54 -9.87 12.49
C ASP A 439 -17.71 -9.60 13.99
N GLY A 440 -16.98 -8.63 14.55
CA GLY A 440 -17.06 -8.27 15.95
C GLY A 440 -16.00 -7.25 16.37
N LEU A 441 -15.78 -7.15 17.68
CA LEU A 441 -14.84 -6.23 18.31
C LEU A 441 -13.40 -6.72 18.09
N THR A 442 -12.72 -6.10 17.14
CA THR A 442 -11.33 -6.42 16.77
C THR A 442 -10.43 -5.17 16.89
N LEU A 443 -9.13 -5.38 16.96
CA LEU A 443 -8.15 -4.29 16.93
C LEU A 443 -8.31 -3.46 15.64
N GLN A 444 -8.54 -4.15 14.52
CA GLN A 444 -8.78 -3.54 13.22
C GLN A 444 -10.00 -2.61 13.22
N PHE A 445 -11.09 -3.07 13.82
CA PHE A 445 -12.30 -2.25 13.98
C PHE A 445 -12.00 -0.99 14.80
N LEU A 446 -11.36 -1.15 15.98
CA LEU A 446 -11.05 -0.02 16.86
C LEU A 446 -10.15 1.01 16.20
N LEU A 447 -9.05 0.57 15.57
CA LEU A 447 -8.11 1.45 14.87
C LEU A 447 -8.76 2.10 13.64
N GLY A 448 -9.56 1.33 12.91
CA GLY A 448 -10.28 1.79 11.74
C GLY A 448 -11.17 2.99 12.07
N TYR A 449 -12.01 2.87 13.08
CA TYR A 449 -12.92 3.94 13.49
C TYR A 449 -12.21 5.13 14.12
N LEU A 450 -11.19 4.89 14.96
CA LEU A 450 -10.39 5.94 15.59
C LEU A 450 -9.71 6.84 14.56
N LEU A 451 -9.16 6.24 13.51
CA LEU A 451 -8.34 6.94 12.51
C LEU A 451 -9.12 7.33 11.24
N ALA A 452 -10.36 6.86 11.08
CA ALA A 452 -11.20 7.17 9.92
C ALA A 452 -11.36 8.68 9.64
N PRO A 453 -11.57 9.57 10.64
CA PRO A 453 -11.63 11.01 10.38
C PRO A 453 -10.37 11.56 9.74
N LEU A 454 -9.21 11.04 10.15
CA LEU A 454 -7.91 11.45 9.62
C LEU A 454 -7.75 11.00 8.16
N THR A 455 -8.08 9.75 7.85
CA THR A 455 -8.00 9.23 6.48
C THR A 455 -9.01 9.88 5.55
N TRP A 456 -10.18 10.25 6.07
CA TRP A 456 -11.13 11.06 5.32
C TRP A 456 -10.51 12.40 4.89
N LEU A 457 -9.77 13.09 5.74
CA LEU A 457 -9.04 14.32 5.40
C LEU A 457 -7.99 14.09 4.29
N MET A 458 -7.42 12.89 4.18
CA MET A 458 -6.47 12.53 3.11
C MET A 458 -7.11 12.38 1.73
N GLY A 459 -8.42 12.42 1.61
CA GLY A 459 -9.11 12.26 0.34
C GLY A 459 -9.78 10.90 0.13
N VAL A 460 -9.72 10.00 1.12
CA VAL A 460 -10.36 8.67 1.08
C VAL A 460 -11.88 8.82 1.14
N CYS A 461 -12.64 8.08 0.35
CA CYS A 461 -14.11 8.13 0.39
C CYS A 461 -14.67 7.62 1.73
N LYS A 462 -15.94 7.92 2.01
CA LYS A 462 -16.58 7.54 3.28
C LYS A 462 -16.64 6.02 3.46
N GLU A 463 -16.84 5.31 2.37
CA GLU A 463 -16.97 3.86 2.32
C GLU A 463 -15.66 3.15 2.68
N ASP A 464 -14.51 3.75 2.36
CA ASP A 464 -13.18 3.18 2.56
C ASP A 464 -12.41 3.76 3.75
N MET A 465 -12.88 4.88 4.35
CA MET A 465 -12.11 5.61 5.37
C MET A 465 -11.77 4.75 6.59
N ILE A 466 -12.62 3.78 6.95
CA ILE A 466 -12.41 2.89 8.07
C ILE A 466 -11.35 1.84 7.73
N LEU A 467 -11.41 1.25 6.52
CA LEU A 467 -10.37 0.31 6.05
C LEU A 467 -9.00 0.96 6.00
N VAL A 468 -8.93 2.19 5.47
CA VAL A 468 -7.66 2.93 5.42
C VAL A 468 -7.21 3.37 6.82
N GLY A 469 -8.15 3.67 7.72
CA GLY A 469 -7.88 3.92 9.15
C GLY A 469 -7.26 2.71 9.84
N GLN A 470 -7.78 1.52 9.59
CA GLN A 470 -7.23 0.25 10.03
C GLN A 470 -5.76 0.10 9.57
N LEU A 471 -5.49 0.28 8.28
CA LEU A 471 -4.13 0.17 7.71
C LEU A 471 -3.15 1.18 8.34
N LEU A 472 -3.58 2.42 8.56
CA LEU A 472 -2.76 3.43 9.24
C LEU A 472 -2.47 3.03 10.70
N GLY A 473 -3.44 2.44 11.39
CA GLY A 473 -3.28 1.92 12.74
C GLY A 473 -2.30 0.75 12.80
N GLU A 474 -2.45 -0.23 11.90
CA GLU A 474 -1.54 -1.37 11.77
C GLU A 474 -0.11 -0.90 11.49
N LYS A 475 0.09 0.03 10.55
CA LYS A 475 1.41 0.64 10.30
C LYS A 475 2.02 1.21 11.55
N THR A 476 1.27 2.00 12.31
CA THR A 476 1.79 2.77 13.44
C THR A 476 2.13 1.89 14.64
N ILE A 477 1.24 0.92 14.96
CA ILE A 477 1.38 0.07 16.14
C ILE A 477 2.32 -1.11 15.87
N LEU A 478 2.21 -1.70 14.68
CA LEU A 478 2.98 -2.89 14.30
C LEU A 478 4.17 -2.46 13.44
N ASN A 479 3.97 -2.45 12.13
CA ASN A 479 4.88 -1.91 11.14
C ASN A 479 4.18 -1.79 9.77
N GLU A 480 4.84 -1.14 8.83
CA GLU A 480 4.35 -0.94 7.47
C GLU A 480 4.31 -2.22 6.64
N PHE A 481 5.14 -3.23 6.93
CA PHE A 481 5.10 -4.52 6.21
C PHE A 481 3.75 -5.20 6.41
N VAL A 482 3.29 -5.33 7.66
CA VAL A 482 1.97 -5.88 7.98
C VAL A 482 0.88 -5.08 7.29
N ALA A 483 0.95 -3.75 7.37
CA ALA A 483 -0.06 -2.89 6.75
C ALA A 483 -0.10 -3.00 5.21
N TYR A 484 1.04 -3.21 4.52
CA TYR A 484 1.05 -3.44 3.07
C TYR A 484 0.54 -4.83 2.69
N ILE A 485 0.76 -5.85 3.51
CA ILE A 485 0.15 -7.17 3.32
C ILE A 485 -1.37 -7.05 3.46
N SER A 486 -1.86 -6.43 4.55
CA SER A 486 -3.28 -6.16 4.73
C SER A 486 -3.89 -5.34 3.58
N LEU A 487 -3.16 -4.33 3.05
CA LEU A 487 -3.58 -3.57 1.88
C LEU A 487 -3.72 -4.46 0.64
N SER A 488 -2.78 -5.38 0.41
CA SER A 488 -2.85 -6.34 -0.70
C SER A 488 -4.05 -7.27 -0.56
N GLU A 489 -4.26 -7.87 0.61
CA GLU A 489 -5.39 -8.74 0.90
C GLU A 489 -6.74 -8.04 0.72
N LEU A 490 -6.88 -6.81 1.25
CA LEU A 490 -8.08 -6.00 1.11
C LEU A 490 -8.34 -5.58 -0.35
N LYS A 491 -7.27 -5.34 -1.13
CA LYS A 491 -7.34 -5.04 -2.57
C LYS A 491 -7.80 -6.28 -3.35
N GLU A 492 -7.17 -7.43 -3.12
CA GLU A 492 -7.46 -8.69 -3.81
C GLU A 492 -8.86 -9.23 -3.47
N SER A 493 -9.29 -9.08 -2.22
CA SER A 493 -10.66 -9.42 -1.80
C SER A 493 -11.72 -8.39 -2.26
N GLY A 494 -11.31 -7.32 -2.99
CA GLY A 494 -12.22 -6.33 -3.55
C GLY A 494 -12.99 -5.52 -2.50
N GLN A 495 -12.46 -5.36 -1.29
CA GLN A 495 -13.15 -4.63 -0.21
C GLN A 495 -13.15 -3.11 -0.41
N PHE A 496 -12.24 -2.57 -1.21
CA PHE A 496 -12.22 -1.15 -1.52
C PHE A 496 -13.35 -0.74 -2.46
N PHE A 497 -13.93 0.42 -2.18
CA PHE A 497 -14.96 1.03 -3.03
C PHE A 497 -14.35 1.86 -4.17
N GLN A 498 -13.20 2.51 -3.94
CA GLN A 498 -12.53 3.36 -4.92
C GLN A 498 -11.04 3.02 -5.08
N GLU A 499 -10.57 2.96 -6.33
CA GLU A 499 -9.15 2.80 -6.67
C GLU A 499 -8.29 3.92 -6.04
N LYS A 500 -8.82 5.13 -6.01
CA LYS A 500 -8.19 6.27 -5.35
C LYS A 500 -7.84 6.00 -3.89
N SER A 501 -8.68 5.25 -3.17
CA SER A 501 -8.44 4.88 -1.76
C SER A 501 -7.24 3.94 -1.63
N ILE A 502 -7.06 3.00 -2.56
CA ILE A 502 -5.90 2.11 -2.63
C ILE A 502 -4.62 2.92 -2.87
N ILE A 503 -4.66 3.85 -3.85
CA ILE A 503 -3.52 4.71 -4.14
C ILE A 503 -3.17 5.57 -2.91
N ILE A 504 -4.14 6.25 -2.30
CA ILE A 504 -3.91 7.07 -1.10
C ILE A 504 -3.34 6.22 0.04
N SER A 505 -3.82 4.99 0.24
CA SER A 505 -3.28 4.06 1.23
C SER A 505 -1.80 3.77 0.98
N THR A 506 -1.40 3.58 -0.28
CA THR A 506 0.00 3.38 -0.65
C THR A 506 0.89 4.54 -0.18
N TYR A 507 0.42 5.79 -0.27
CA TYR A 507 1.14 6.96 0.24
C TYR A 507 1.09 7.08 1.77
N ILE A 508 -0.04 6.79 2.41
CA ILE A 508 -0.19 6.79 3.88
C ILE A 508 0.77 5.78 4.50
N LEU A 509 0.90 4.61 3.91
CA LEU A 509 1.75 3.54 4.40
C LEU A 509 3.23 3.76 4.09
N CYS A 510 3.57 4.63 3.14
CA CYS A 510 4.95 4.96 2.81
C CYS A 510 5.70 5.48 4.03
N GLY A 511 6.87 4.88 4.31
CA GLY A 511 7.77 5.26 5.41
C GLY A 511 7.67 4.38 6.65
N PHE A 512 8.78 4.37 7.38
CA PHE A 512 9.03 3.53 8.55
C PHE A 512 8.50 4.13 9.86
N ALA A 513 7.46 4.95 9.81
CA ALA A 513 6.90 5.62 10.98
C ALA A 513 6.07 4.65 11.85
N ASN A 514 6.74 3.91 12.71
CA ASN A 514 6.16 2.98 13.69
C ASN A 514 7.01 2.96 14.99
N PHE A 515 6.47 2.38 16.06
CA PHE A 515 7.16 2.35 17.36
C PHE A 515 8.48 1.55 17.32
N LEU A 516 8.56 0.48 16.51
CA LEU A 516 9.77 -0.32 16.36
C LEU A 516 10.92 0.52 15.78
N SER A 517 10.64 1.40 14.84
CA SER A 517 11.63 2.26 14.18
C SER A 517 12.32 3.23 15.14
N ILE A 518 11.70 3.58 16.27
CA ILE A 518 12.37 4.35 17.33
C ILE A 518 13.59 3.59 17.84
N GLY A 519 13.41 2.31 18.17
CA GLY A 519 14.50 1.45 18.64
C GLY A 519 15.57 1.21 17.56
N ILE A 520 15.14 1.00 16.31
CA ILE A 520 16.04 0.79 15.16
C ILE A 520 16.93 2.02 14.95
N GLN A 521 16.37 3.22 15.01
CA GLN A 521 17.14 4.46 14.83
C GLN A 521 18.07 4.75 16.01
N ILE A 522 17.60 4.54 17.25
CA ILE A 522 18.46 4.69 18.43
C ILE A 522 19.67 3.75 18.33
N GLY A 523 19.46 2.49 17.95
CA GLY A 523 20.53 1.52 17.76
C GLY A 523 21.43 1.84 16.55
N GLY A 524 20.83 2.13 15.39
CA GLY A 524 21.53 2.40 14.14
C GLY A 524 22.35 3.69 14.19
N ILE A 525 21.73 4.83 14.47
CA ILE A 525 22.40 6.13 14.55
C ILE A 525 23.31 6.19 15.78
N GLY A 526 22.86 5.62 16.92
CA GLY A 526 23.64 5.55 18.16
C GLY A 526 24.93 4.74 18.03
N SER A 527 24.98 3.74 17.14
CA SER A 527 26.21 3.01 16.83
C SER A 527 27.25 3.88 16.11
N LEU A 528 26.80 4.90 15.35
CA LEU A 528 27.67 5.85 14.64
C LEU A 528 28.13 7.01 15.53
N ALA A 529 27.32 7.39 16.52
CA ALA A 529 27.59 8.47 17.47
C ALA A 529 27.08 8.08 18.88
N PRO A 530 27.81 7.25 19.64
CA PRO A 530 27.36 6.74 20.95
C PRO A 530 27.05 7.83 21.98
N SER A 531 27.73 8.97 21.89
CA SER A 531 27.51 10.14 22.76
C SER A 531 26.09 10.73 22.60
N ARG A 532 25.42 10.53 21.47
CA ARG A 532 24.11 11.09 21.11
C ARG A 532 22.94 10.14 21.37
N THR A 533 23.16 8.90 21.85
CA THR A 533 22.10 7.90 22.07
C THR A 533 21.00 8.42 22.99
N GLY A 534 21.35 9.17 24.04
CA GLY A 534 20.36 9.79 24.93
C GLY A 534 19.49 10.85 24.27
N ASP A 535 20.05 11.62 23.33
CA ASP A 535 19.30 12.63 22.57
C ASP A 535 18.36 11.98 21.54
N LEU A 536 18.84 10.94 20.85
CA LEU A 536 18.02 10.15 19.94
C LEU A 536 16.79 9.54 20.65
N SER A 537 16.99 9.02 21.88
CA SER A 537 15.89 8.49 22.69
C SER A 537 14.85 9.56 23.06
N LYS A 538 15.30 10.78 23.44
CA LYS A 538 14.40 11.91 23.74
C LYS A 538 13.60 12.39 22.51
N LEU A 539 14.15 12.23 21.30
CA LEU A 539 13.55 12.66 20.04
C LEU A 539 12.67 11.58 19.40
N GLY A 540 12.80 10.30 19.80
CA GLY A 540 12.17 9.16 19.12
C GLY A 540 10.67 9.31 18.87
N VAL A 541 9.89 9.66 19.90
CA VAL A 541 8.44 9.88 19.77
C VAL A 541 8.13 11.07 18.86
N LEU A 542 8.92 12.14 18.95
CA LEU A 542 8.73 13.32 18.11
C LEU A 542 9.04 13.01 16.64
N ALA A 543 10.06 12.19 16.39
CA ALA A 543 10.40 11.69 15.06
C ALA A 543 9.31 10.80 14.48
N LEU A 544 8.70 9.93 15.31
CA LEU A 544 7.54 9.11 14.92
C LEU A 544 6.36 9.99 14.51
N ILE A 545 6.03 11.02 15.29
CA ILE A 545 4.98 11.99 14.93
C ILE A 545 5.32 12.70 13.62
N ALA A 546 6.55 13.18 13.46
CA ALA A 546 6.99 13.85 12.24
C ALA A 546 6.90 12.95 11.00
N GLY A 547 7.39 11.71 11.09
CA GLY A 547 7.35 10.74 9.98
C GLY A 547 5.92 10.34 9.61
N THR A 548 5.05 10.10 10.60
CA THR A 548 3.63 9.82 10.36
C THR A 548 2.95 10.98 9.66
N LEU A 549 3.09 12.20 10.20
CA LEU A 549 2.49 13.39 9.59
C LEU A 549 3.05 13.68 8.20
N ALA A 550 4.33 13.35 7.92
CA ALA A 550 4.94 13.52 6.60
C ALA A 550 4.29 12.58 5.55
N SER A 551 4.07 11.32 5.88
CA SER A 551 3.34 10.38 5.01
C SER A 551 1.90 10.85 4.77
N LEU A 552 1.21 11.31 5.82
CA LEU A 552 -0.15 11.84 5.71
C LEU A 552 -0.21 13.12 4.87
N LEU A 553 0.77 14.02 5.02
CA LEU A 553 0.86 15.25 4.25
C LEU A 553 1.04 14.96 2.75
N THR A 554 1.90 13.98 2.44
CA THR A 554 2.07 13.47 1.07
C THR A 554 0.76 12.90 0.52
N ALA A 555 0.05 12.09 1.31
CA ALA A 555 -1.22 11.50 0.96
C ALA A 555 -2.33 12.55 0.71
N VAL A 556 -2.40 13.61 1.53
CA VAL A 556 -3.35 14.73 1.34
C VAL A 556 -3.15 15.41 -0.01
N ILE A 557 -1.90 15.74 -0.35
CA ILE A 557 -1.58 16.43 -1.62
C ILE A 557 -1.95 15.54 -2.81
N VAL A 558 -1.57 14.27 -2.76
CA VAL A 558 -1.93 13.30 -3.81
C VAL A 558 -3.43 13.10 -3.89
N GLY A 559 -4.11 12.97 -2.75
CA GLY A 559 -5.56 12.86 -2.67
C GLY A 559 -6.32 14.08 -3.23
N ALA A 560 -5.74 15.28 -3.16
CA ALA A 560 -6.31 16.48 -3.76
C ALA A 560 -6.12 16.52 -5.29
N ILE A 561 -5.03 15.92 -5.82
CA ILE A 561 -4.68 15.94 -7.24
C ILE A 561 -5.39 14.82 -8.02
N LEU A 562 -5.56 13.65 -7.42
CA LEU A 562 -6.30 12.51 -7.99
C LEU A 562 -7.81 12.72 -7.92
#